data_4558e22dc837ef48d91d186a5c9b1f01
#
_entry.id   4558e22dc837ef48d91d186a5c9b1f01
#
_cell.length_a   1.000
_cell.length_b   1.000
_cell.length_c   1.000
_cell.angle_alpha   90.00
_cell.angle_beta   90.00
_cell.angle_gamma   90.00
#
_symmetry.space_group_name_H-M   'P 1'
#
loop_
_entity.id
_entity.type
_entity.pdbx_description
1 polymer ?
#
loop_
_entity_poly.entity_id
_entity_poly.type
_entity_poly.pdbx_seq_one_letter_code
_entity_poly.pdbx_strand_id
1 'polypeptide(L)'
;MKLTSDIHVVGGGYYGFNISGRLDCHVYVINSGTELAIVDPGCGIDRDFKAILANIRDDGLDPKRIRKILVTHYHCDHIGAAAEARGCLDAEMYASKIVAPNIREGDEKAASLDVGKAVGFYPQDFDLKPCEVDVELSEGDLVRIGNMTMEIFETPGHCEGHLSFLLSGGERKY
;
A
#
# COMPACT_ATOMS: atom_id res chain seq x y z
N MET A 1 6.66 12.16 -6.01
CA MET A 1 7.70 12.21 -7.10
C MET A 1 7.21 11.40 -8.30
N LYS A 2 7.03 12.06 -9.42
CA LYS A 2 6.56 11.42 -10.65
C LYS A 2 7.68 10.60 -11.29
N LEU A 3 7.48 9.29 -11.47
CA LEU A 3 8.40 8.40 -12.17
C LEU A 3 8.09 8.33 -13.67
N THR A 4 6.81 8.21 -14.00
CA THR A 4 6.30 8.17 -15.38
C THR A 4 5.01 9.02 -15.46
N SER A 5 4.31 9.03 -16.59
CA SER A 5 2.97 9.62 -16.66
C SER A 5 1.97 8.96 -15.72
N ASP A 6 2.19 7.67 -15.45
CA ASP A 6 1.21 6.77 -14.85
C ASP A 6 1.59 6.33 -13.44
N ILE A 7 2.88 6.44 -13.06
CA ILE A 7 3.41 5.96 -11.78
C ILE A 7 4.09 7.09 -11.01
N HIS A 8 3.70 7.26 -9.75
CA HIS A 8 4.28 8.20 -8.80
C HIS A 8 4.74 7.47 -7.54
N VAL A 9 5.90 7.85 -6.97
CA VAL A 9 6.32 7.48 -5.63
C VAL A 9 5.93 8.61 -4.69
N VAL A 10 5.10 8.29 -3.71
CA VAL A 10 4.53 9.27 -2.78
C VAL A 10 4.87 8.98 -1.32
N GLY A 11 5.48 7.83 -1.04
CA GLY A 11 6.02 7.45 0.26
C GLY A 11 7.32 6.70 0.13
N GLY A 12 8.11 6.70 1.18
CA GLY A 12 9.38 5.97 1.31
C GLY A 12 10.21 6.52 2.46
N GLY A 13 10.61 5.64 3.36
CA GLY A 13 11.39 5.94 4.55
C GLY A 13 12.91 5.93 4.31
N TYR A 14 13.67 5.59 5.37
CA TYR A 14 15.15 5.62 5.37
C TYR A 14 15.79 4.70 4.32
N TYR A 15 15.16 3.58 4.02
CA TYR A 15 15.65 2.63 3.02
C TYR A 15 15.16 2.95 1.60
N GLY A 16 14.50 4.10 1.43
CA GLY A 16 13.97 4.59 0.18
C GLY A 16 14.32 6.06 -0.06
N PHE A 17 13.33 6.83 -0.50
CA PHE A 17 13.54 8.24 -0.88
C PHE A 17 13.45 9.22 0.29
N ASN A 18 13.15 8.76 1.51
CA ASN A 18 12.98 9.57 2.74
C ASN A 18 12.00 10.76 2.57
N ILE A 19 10.87 10.50 1.92
CA ILE A 19 9.86 11.52 1.57
C ILE A 19 8.60 11.42 2.42
N SER A 20 8.48 10.40 3.29
CA SER A 20 7.37 10.22 4.23
C SER A 20 7.85 9.71 5.60
N GLY A 21 7.09 8.90 6.32
CA GLY A 21 7.50 8.33 7.60
C GLY A 21 8.78 7.50 7.47
N ARG A 22 9.66 7.57 8.49
CA ARG A 22 11.01 6.94 8.42
C ARG A 22 10.98 5.43 8.16
N LEU A 23 9.90 4.75 8.54
CA LEU A 23 9.74 3.30 8.42
C LEU A 23 8.75 2.91 7.30
N ASP A 24 8.30 3.86 6.47
CA ASP A 24 7.45 3.55 5.34
C ASP A 24 8.20 2.74 4.29
N CYS A 25 7.52 1.77 3.69
CA CYS A 25 7.91 1.18 2.42
C CYS A 25 7.85 2.21 1.28
N HIS A 26 8.21 1.84 0.07
CA HIS A 26 7.88 2.64 -1.09
C HIS A 26 6.38 2.58 -1.38
N VAL A 27 5.71 3.72 -1.24
CA VAL A 27 4.28 3.88 -1.55
C VAL A 27 4.12 4.40 -2.96
N TYR A 28 3.38 3.68 -3.79
CA TYR A 28 3.15 4.07 -5.17
C TYR A 28 1.72 4.54 -5.41
N VAL A 29 1.54 5.52 -6.28
CA VAL A 29 0.24 5.88 -6.85
C VAL A 29 0.26 5.58 -8.35
N ILE A 30 -0.77 4.86 -8.79
CA ILE A 30 -1.08 4.58 -10.18
C ILE A 30 -2.11 5.62 -10.64
N ASN A 31 -1.79 6.34 -11.71
CA ASN A 31 -2.65 7.35 -12.31
C ASN A 31 -3.14 6.89 -13.68
N SER A 32 -4.37 6.43 -13.74
CA SER A 32 -5.02 6.03 -15.00
C SER A 32 -5.62 7.20 -15.80
N GLY A 33 -5.41 8.44 -15.36
CA GLY A 33 -6.07 9.61 -15.94
C GLY A 33 -7.45 9.89 -15.33
N THR A 34 -8.29 8.90 -15.13
CA THR A 34 -9.64 9.05 -14.57
C THR A 34 -9.75 8.60 -13.12
N GLU A 35 -9.01 7.61 -12.71
CA GLU A 35 -9.00 7.00 -11.39
C GLU A 35 -7.56 6.87 -10.89
N LEU A 36 -7.37 6.92 -9.59
CA LEU A 36 -6.10 6.63 -8.94
C LEU A 36 -6.23 5.36 -8.09
N ALA A 37 -5.12 4.62 -8.00
CA ALA A 37 -4.94 3.57 -7.01
C ALA A 37 -3.65 3.80 -6.24
N ILE A 38 -3.60 3.38 -4.98
CA ILE A 38 -2.40 3.39 -4.15
C ILE A 38 -1.96 1.96 -3.89
N VAL A 39 -0.67 1.70 -3.97
CA VAL A 39 -0.05 0.43 -3.64
C VAL A 39 0.74 0.61 -2.36
N ASP A 40 0.40 -0.17 -1.37
CA ASP A 40 0.90 -0.17 0.00
C ASP A 40 0.77 1.21 0.69
N PRO A 41 -0.02 1.31 1.76
CA PRO A 41 -0.26 2.60 2.42
C PRO A 41 0.89 3.07 3.34
N GLY A 42 1.95 2.26 3.52
CA GLY A 42 3.07 2.59 4.39
C GLY A 42 2.88 2.14 5.83
N CYS A 43 3.81 2.53 6.69
CA CYS A 43 3.85 2.17 8.11
C CYS A 43 2.92 3.01 8.99
N GLY A 44 2.79 4.30 8.68
CA GLY A 44 2.00 5.24 9.49
C GLY A 44 2.70 5.71 10.77
N ILE A 45 4.00 5.44 10.92
CA ILE A 45 4.80 5.89 12.07
C ILE A 45 5.47 7.22 11.73
N ASP A 46 5.53 8.13 12.71
CA ASP A 46 6.16 9.46 12.68
C ASP A 46 5.43 10.52 11.85
N ARG A 47 4.86 10.21 10.74
CA ARG A 47 4.28 11.18 9.80
C ARG A 47 2.92 10.79 9.27
N ASP A 48 2.12 10.12 9.98
CA ASP A 48 0.74 9.75 9.57
C ASP A 48 0.55 9.59 8.05
N PHE A 49 -0.44 8.92 7.60
CA PHE A 49 -0.83 8.84 6.18
C PHE A 49 -1.04 10.22 5.50
N LYS A 50 -1.21 11.27 6.31
CA LYS A 50 -1.33 12.67 5.83
C LYS A 50 -0.12 13.17 5.06
N ALA A 51 1.10 12.73 5.39
CA ALA A 51 2.30 13.07 4.63
C ALA A 51 2.24 12.49 3.22
N ILE A 52 1.77 11.26 3.09
CA ILE A 52 1.53 10.61 1.78
C ILE A 52 0.47 11.38 0.98
N LEU A 53 -0.64 11.78 1.61
CA LEU A 53 -1.67 12.60 0.96
C LEU A 53 -1.13 13.98 0.51
N ALA A 54 -0.22 14.58 1.26
CA ALA A 54 0.44 15.83 0.86
C ALA A 54 1.31 15.62 -0.37
N ASN A 55 2.16 14.59 -0.37
CA ASN A 55 3.02 14.25 -1.52
C ASN A 55 2.20 13.95 -2.81
N ILE A 56 1.02 13.33 -2.66
CA ILE A 56 0.11 13.10 -3.79
C ILE A 56 -0.35 14.45 -4.38
N ARG A 57 -0.74 15.42 -3.53
CA ARG A 57 -1.15 16.76 -3.98
C ARG A 57 0.00 17.54 -4.60
N ASP A 58 1.20 17.45 -4.03
CA ASP A 58 2.41 18.12 -4.53
C ASP A 58 2.81 17.59 -5.91
N ASP A 59 2.51 16.33 -6.21
CA ASP A 59 2.67 15.75 -7.55
C ASP A 59 1.51 16.11 -8.52
N GLY A 60 0.59 16.99 -8.11
CA GLY A 60 -0.53 17.48 -8.93
C GLY A 60 -1.69 16.51 -9.04
N LEU A 61 -1.76 15.50 -8.17
CA LEU A 61 -2.84 14.52 -8.13
C LEU A 61 -3.88 14.87 -7.05
N ASP A 62 -5.14 14.53 -7.28
CA ASP A 62 -6.20 14.67 -6.28
C ASP A 62 -6.41 13.34 -5.52
N PRO A 63 -6.08 13.28 -4.22
CA PRO A 63 -6.29 12.08 -3.41
C PRO A 63 -7.72 11.57 -3.41
N LYS A 64 -8.71 12.44 -3.63
CA LYS A 64 -10.12 12.05 -3.70
C LYS A 64 -10.44 11.15 -4.89
N ARG A 65 -9.54 11.04 -5.86
CA ARG A 65 -9.67 10.13 -7.01
C ARG A 65 -9.12 8.73 -6.74
N ILE A 66 -8.50 8.50 -5.58
CA ILE A 66 -8.07 7.16 -5.17
C ILE A 66 -9.32 6.36 -4.83
N ARG A 67 -9.50 5.23 -5.53
CA ARG A 67 -10.62 4.30 -5.34
C ARG A 67 -10.18 2.92 -4.91
N LYS A 68 -8.88 2.65 -4.95
CA LYS A 68 -8.31 1.34 -4.59
C LYS A 68 -7.04 1.51 -3.77
N ILE A 69 -6.95 0.73 -2.71
CA ILE A 69 -5.76 0.52 -1.90
C ILE A 69 -5.36 -0.94 -2.13
N LEU A 70 -4.25 -1.18 -2.80
CA LEU A 70 -3.74 -2.52 -3.07
C LEU A 70 -2.59 -2.83 -2.11
N VAL A 71 -2.61 -4.00 -1.50
CA VAL A 71 -1.59 -4.44 -0.54
C VAL A 71 -0.79 -5.57 -1.16
N THR A 72 0.55 -5.40 -1.18
CA THR A 72 1.46 -6.45 -1.67
C THR A 72 1.59 -7.58 -0.66
N HIS A 73 1.75 -7.26 0.62
CA HIS A 73 1.90 -8.25 1.70
C HIS A 73 1.65 -7.60 3.08
N TYR A 74 1.73 -8.40 4.14
CA TYR A 74 1.28 -8.04 5.49
C TYR A 74 2.33 -7.43 6.42
N HIS A 75 3.58 -7.16 5.99
CA HIS A 75 4.56 -6.55 6.89
C HIS A 75 4.16 -5.13 7.29
N CYS A 76 4.53 -4.75 8.51
CA CYS A 76 4.07 -3.52 9.15
C CYS A 76 4.40 -2.25 8.36
N ASP A 77 5.56 -2.18 7.70
CA ASP A 77 5.98 -1.05 6.87
C ASP A 77 5.10 -0.86 5.61
N HIS A 78 4.34 -1.88 5.22
CA HIS A 78 3.39 -1.87 4.11
C HIS A 78 1.95 -1.62 4.53
N ILE A 79 1.51 -2.18 5.68
CA ILE A 79 0.10 -2.14 6.11
C ILE A 79 -0.16 -1.33 7.39
N GLY A 80 0.86 -0.82 8.05
CA GLY A 80 0.70 -0.11 9.32
C GLY A 80 -0.26 1.09 9.24
N ALA A 81 -0.27 1.79 8.09
CA ALA A 81 -1.19 2.88 7.82
C ALA A 81 -2.52 2.44 7.17
N ALA A 82 -2.81 1.14 7.02
CA ALA A 82 -3.99 0.66 6.29
C ALA A 82 -5.31 1.24 6.83
N ALA A 83 -5.51 1.18 8.15
CA ALA A 83 -6.72 1.71 8.79
C ALA A 83 -6.86 3.24 8.62
N GLU A 84 -5.74 3.98 8.72
CA GLU A 84 -5.75 5.43 8.51
C GLU A 84 -6.02 5.78 7.04
N ALA A 85 -5.38 5.09 6.11
CA ALA A 85 -5.61 5.24 4.68
C ALA A 85 -7.08 5.01 4.32
N ARG A 86 -7.67 3.94 4.84
CA ARG A 86 -9.09 3.62 4.66
C ARG A 86 -10.01 4.71 5.25
N GLY A 87 -9.66 5.26 6.40
CA GLY A 87 -10.41 6.37 7.03
C GLY A 87 -10.32 7.70 6.27
N CYS A 88 -9.24 7.91 5.51
CA CYS A 88 -9.01 9.15 4.75
C CYS A 88 -9.50 9.09 3.30
N LEU A 89 -9.66 7.87 2.76
CA LEU A 89 -9.98 7.62 1.34
C LEU A 89 -11.32 6.90 1.21
N ASP A 90 -12.12 7.33 0.23
CA ASP A 90 -13.30 6.59 -0.24
C ASP A 90 -12.83 5.52 -1.24
N ALA A 91 -12.14 4.48 -0.73
CA ALA A 91 -11.45 3.50 -1.54
C ALA A 91 -11.65 2.08 -0.98
N GLU A 92 -11.78 1.10 -1.87
CA GLU A 92 -11.79 -0.33 -1.52
C GLU A 92 -10.37 -0.82 -1.25
N MET A 93 -10.22 -1.72 -0.28
CA MET A 93 -8.96 -2.38 0.03
C MET A 93 -8.89 -3.77 -0.58
N TYR A 94 -7.79 -4.02 -1.27
CA TYR A 94 -7.47 -5.25 -1.97
C TYR A 94 -6.24 -5.89 -1.35
N ALA A 95 -6.30 -7.16 -0.99
CA ALA A 95 -5.16 -7.94 -0.49
C ALA A 95 -5.30 -9.41 -0.91
N SER A 96 -4.22 -10.19 -0.86
CA SER A 96 -4.35 -11.63 -1.11
C SER A 96 -5.23 -12.32 -0.08
N LYS A 97 -5.83 -13.44 -0.44
CA LYS A 97 -6.62 -14.29 0.47
C LYS A 97 -5.87 -14.69 1.74
N ILE A 98 -4.54 -14.82 1.65
CA ILE A 98 -3.68 -15.17 2.77
C ILE A 98 -3.45 -13.95 3.68
N VAL A 99 -3.29 -12.76 3.09
CA VAL A 99 -2.99 -11.52 3.81
C VAL A 99 -4.24 -10.88 4.42
N ALA A 100 -5.39 -11.00 3.77
CA ALA A 100 -6.63 -10.34 4.19
C ALA A 100 -7.06 -10.63 5.65
N PRO A 101 -7.02 -11.88 6.16
CA PRO A 101 -7.33 -12.14 7.57
C PRO A 101 -6.43 -11.38 8.54
N ASN A 102 -5.13 -11.33 8.27
CA ASN A 102 -4.15 -10.66 9.13
C ASN A 102 -4.41 -9.14 9.23
N ILE A 103 -4.82 -8.51 8.12
CA ILE A 103 -5.19 -7.09 8.10
C ILE A 103 -6.49 -6.87 8.88
N ARG A 104 -7.51 -7.72 8.67
CA ARG A 104 -8.79 -7.60 9.38
C ARG A 104 -8.67 -7.76 10.88
N GLU A 105 -7.76 -8.60 11.34
CA GLU A 105 -7.52 -8.85 12.76
C GLU A 105 -6.52 -7.87 13.39
N GLY A 106 -5.72 -7.17 12.58
CA GLY A 106 -4.60 -6.37 13.06
C GLY A 106 -3.53 -7.25 13.70
N ASP A 107 -3.20 -8.38 13.05
CA ASP A 107 -2.27 -9.38 13.59
C ASP A 107 -0.83 -8.86 13.58
N GLU A 108 -0.39 -8.34 14.73
CA GLU A 108 0.96 -7.80 14.92
C GLU A 108 2.06 -8.85 14.71
N LYS A 109 1.76 -10.12 15.02
CA LYS A 109 2.74 -11.20 14.85
C LYS A 109 2.91 -11.54 13.37
N ALA A 110 1.83 -11.66 12.62
CA ALA A 110 1.90 -11.83 11.17
C ALA A 110 2.63 -10.65 10.52
N ALA A 111 2.33 -9.42 10.93
CA ALA A 111 2.97 -8.20 10.44
C ALA A 111 4.44 -8.03 10.83
N SER A 112 5.00 -8.98 11.61
CA SER A 112 6.36 -8.92 12.20
C SER A 112 6.59 -7.70 13.10
N LEU A 113 5.51 -7.10 13.58
CA LEU A 113 5.57 -5.91 14.43
C LEU A 113 6.10 -6.27 15.84
N ASP A 114 5.69 -7.41 16.39
CA ASP A 114 6.16 -7.91 17.68
C ASP A 114 7.68 -8.11 17.70
N VAL A 115 8.23 -8.74 16.66
CA VAL A 115 9.67 -8.92 16.50
C VAL A 115 10.38 -7.58 16.36
N GLY A 116 9.84 -6.68 15.53
CA GLY A 116 10.38 -5.34 15.33
C GLY A 116 10.39 -4.49 16.61
N LYS A 117 9.32 -4.59 17.44
CA LYS A 117 9.26 -3.99 18.78
C LYS A 117 10.34 -4.56 19.70
N ALA A 118 10.49 -5.88 19.72
CA ALA A 118 11.47 -6.56 20.59
C ALA A 118 12.91 -6.13 20.31
N VAL A 119 13.26 -5.80 19.07
CA VAL A 119 14.61 -5.33 18.69
C VAL A 119 14.73 -3.80 18.63
N GLY A 120 13.69 -3.07 19.01
CA GLY A 120 13.66 -1.60 19.02
C GLY A 120 13.59 -0.94 17.64
N PHE A 121 13.18 -1.68 16.61
CA PHE A 121 12.96 -1.16 15.27
C PHE A 121 11.65 -0.38 15.17
N TYR A 122 10.57 -0.92 15.76
CA TYR A 122 9.29 -0.24 15.90
C TYR A 122 9.08 0.31 17.31
N PRO A 123 8.34 1.44 17.48
CA PRO A 123 7.97 1.95 18.80
C PRO A 123 7.12 0.93 19.58
N GLN A 124 7.34 0.85 20.89
CA GLN A 124 6.62 -0.09 21.76
C GLN A 124 5.12 0.21 21.87
N ASP A 125 4.74 1.47 21.71
CA ASP A 125 3.38 2.00 21.80
C ASP A 125 2.65 2.08 20.44
N PHE A 126 3.27 1.61 19.36
CA PHE A 126 2.59 1.52 18.08
C PHE A 126 1.77 0.23 18.00
N ASP A 127 0.49 0.36 17.69
CA ASP A 127 -0.44 -0.76 17.54
C ASP A 127 -0.94 -0.86 16.10
N LEU A 128 -0.90 -2.06 15.54
CA LEU A 128 -1.51 -2.33 14.24
C LEU A 128 -3.04 -2.32 14.37
N LYS A 129 -3.68 -1.41 13.66
CA LYS A 129 -5.14 -1.27 13.73
C LYS A 129 -5.83 -2.23 12.76
N PRO A 130 -6.85 -2.98 13.21
CA PRO A 130 -7.72 -3.76 12.34
C PRO A 130 -8.29 -2.91 11.20
N CYS A 131 -8.35 -3.49 10.01
CA CYS A 131 -8.86 -2.81 8.83
C CYS A 131 -9.60 -3.79 7.91
N GLU A 132 -10.76 -3.39 7.42
CA GLU A 132 -11.53 -4.21 6.46
C GLU A 132 -10.81 -4.34 5.12
N VAL A 133 -10.84 -5.55 4.57
CA VAL A 133 -10.41 -5.87 3.21
C VAL A 133 -11.64 -6.23 2.40
N ASP A 134 -11.94 -5.45 1.37
CA ASP A 134 -13.17 -5.60 0.58
C ASP A 134 -13.04 -6.68 -0.48
N VAL A 135 -11.86 -6.82 -1.07
CA VAL A 135 -11.61 -7.75 -2.17
C VAL A 135 -10.38 -8.61 -1.87
N GLU A 136 -10.58 -9.92 -1.90
CA GLU A 136 -9.51 -10.90 -1.77
C GLU A 136 -9.00 -11.33 -3.16
N LEU A 137 -7.69 -11.17 -3.36
CA LEU A 137 -7.01 -11.44 -4.63
C LEU A 137 -6.33 -12.81 -4.65
N SER A 138 -6.24 -13.37 -5.85
CA SER A 138 -5.54 -14.63 -6.17
C SER A 138 -4.74 -14.50 -7.46
N GLU A 139 -3.88 -15.48 -7.72
CA GLU A 139 -3.13 -15.61 -8.97
C GLU A 139 -4.04 -15.44 -10.19
N GLY A 140 -3.64 -14.60 -11.13
CA GLY A 140 -4.32 -14.37 -12.40
C GLY A 140 -5.54 -13.45 -12.33
N ASP A 141 -5.92 -12.94 -11.15
CA ASP A 141 -6.99 -11.96 -11.05
C ASP A 141 -6.64 -10.66 -11.78
N LEU A 142 -7.65 -9.97 -12.29
CA LEU A 142 -7.52 -8.70 -13.01
C LEU A 142 -8.24 -7.59 -12.27
N VAL A 143 -7.51 -6.58 -11.85
CA VAL A 143 -8.06 -5.37 -11.21
C VAL A 143 -8.05 -4.21 -12.21
N ARG A 144 -9.23 -3.62 -12.45
CA ARG A 144 -9.35 -2.43 -13.32
C ARG A 144 -9.09 -1.17 -12.51
N ILE A 145 -8.25 -0.28 -13.07
CA ILE A 145 -7.96 1.05 -12.55
C ILE A 145 -8.20 2.04 -13.71
N GLY A 146 -9.42 2.57 -13.81
CA GLY A 146 -9.83 3.38 -14.95
C GLY A 146 -9.67 2.65 -16.28
N ASN A 147 -8.79 3.13 -17.17
CA ASN A 147 -8.47 2.50 -18.46
C ASN A 147 -7.30 1.52 -18.41
N MET A 148 -6.70 1.31 -17.23
CA MET A 148 -5.61 0.36 -17.01
C MET A 148 -6.14 -0.95 -16.40
N THR A 149 -5.35 -2.01 -16.55
CA THR A 149 -5.60 -3.32 -15.94
C THR A 149 -4.34 -3.76 -15.22
N MET A 150 -4.51 -4.21 -13.99
CA MET A 150 -3.48 -4.79 -13.16
C MET A 150 -3.73 -6.30 -13.06
N GLU A 151 -2.80 -7.11 -13.53
CA GLU A 151 -2.79 -8.55 -13.39
C GLU A 151 -2.03 -8.92 -12.13
N ILE A 152 -2.57 -9.85 -11.35
CA ILE A 152 -2.08 -10.27 -10.05
C ILE A 152 -1.25 -11.54 -10.19
N PHE A 153 -0.06 -11.53 -9.60
CA PHE A 153 0.85 -12.68 -9.52
C PHE A 153 1.15 -12.99 -8.06
N GLU A 154 0.96 -14.25 -7.67
CA GLU A 154 1.45 -14.73 -6.37
C GLU A 154 2.94 -14.98 -6.46
N THR A 155 3.72 -14.26 -5.67
CA THR A 155 5.19 -14.33 -5.67
C THR A 155 5.71 -14.60 -4.25
N PRO A 156 5.39 -15.79 -3.68
CA PRO A 156 5.85 -16.15 -2.34
C PRO A 156 7.38 -16.29 -2.31
N GLY A 157 7.96 -16.07 -1.13
CA GLY A 157 9.40 -16.13 -0.91
C GLY A 157 9.82 -15.20 0.21
N HIS A 158 9.51 -13.90 0.09
CA HIS A 158 9.67 -12.94 1.17
C HIS A 158 8.69 -13.23 2.33
N CYS A 159 7.44 -13.52 1.99
CA CYS A 159 6.42 -14.04 2.90
C CYS A 159 5.34 -14.79 2.12
N GLU A 160 4.48 -15.54 2.83
CA GLU A 160 3.30 -16.15 2.22
C GLU A 160 2.27 -15.08 1.82
N GLY A 161 1.57 -15.31 0.70
CA GLY A 161 0.55 -14.39 0.19
C GLY A 161 1.10 -13.09 -0.41
N HIS A 162 2.43 -13.00 -0.62
CA HIS A 162 3.02 -11.84 -1.32
C HIS A 162 2.52 -11.77 -2.76
N LEU A 163 2.11 -10.58 -3.18
CA LEU A 163 1.65 -10.29 -4.54
C LEU A 163 2.62 -9.40 -5.28
N SER A 164 2.80 -9.69 -6.55
CA SER A 164 3.37 -8.78 -7.55
C SER A 164 2.29 -8.38 -8.54
N PHE A 165 2.42 -7.17 -9.08
CA PHE A 165 1.42 -6.57 -9.93
C PHE A 165 2.01 -6.23 -11.30
N LEU A 166 1.37 -6.70 -12.37
CA LEU A 166 1.70 -6.29 -13.73
C LEU A 166 0.65 -5.30 -14.23
N LEU A 167 1.02 -4.03 -14.26
CA LEU A 167 0.14 -2.99 -14.76
C LEU A 167 0.25 -2.90 -16.29
N SER A 168 -0.87 -2.91 -16.96
CA SER A 168 -0.98 -2.73 -18.41
C SER A 168 -2.09 -1.73 -18.76
N GLY A 169 -1.86 -0.95 -19.80
CA GLY A 169 -2.81 0.07 -20.27
C GLY A 169 -2.08 1.18 -20.98
N GLY A 170 -2.74 1.84 -21.94
CA GLY A 170 -2.06 2.79 -22.80
C GLY A 170 -0.98 2.11 -23.65
N GLU A 171 0.18 2.76 -23.77
CA GLU A 171 1.29 2.29 -24.62
C GLU A 171 2.35 1.49 -23.84
N ARG A 172 2.23 1.31 -22.53
CA ARG A 172 3.27 0.72 -21.65
C ARG A 172 2.75 -0.40 -20.75
N LYS A 173 3.69 -1.28 -20.39
CA LYS A 173 3.52 -2.25 -19.28
C LYS A 173 4.53 -1.91 -18.19
N TYR A 174 4.12 -2.08 -16.96
CA TYR A 174 4.95 -1.82 -15.77
C TYR A 174 4.93 -3.02 -14.83
#